data_fdd90b0389b4a8f8e9a326782535d01e
#
_entry.id   fdd90b0389b4a8f8e9a326782535d01e
#
_cell.length_a   1.000
_cell.length_b   1.000
_cell.length_c   1.000
_cell.angle_alpha   90.00
_cell.angle_beta   90.00
_cell.angle_gamma   90.00
#
_symmetry.space_group_name_H-M   'P 1'
#
loop_
_entity.id
_entity.type
_entity.pdbx_description
1 polymer ?
#
loop_
_entity_poly.entity_id
_entity_poly.type
_entity_poly.pdbx_seq_one_letter_code
_entity_poly.pdbx_strand_id
1 'polypeptide(L)'
;ISIKEKGPKDKRNYPRLDVTKVLKDIFPEYKLEQSGCFYYPKGGFMGWHTNHDTEEDRLYITFAEEDKQSFFRYYKDGNIITDYDDKGITIRRFSVAGGPPFFWHCVGSNTNRFSFGYRILQTS
;
A
#
# COMPACT_ATOMS: atom_id res chain seq x y z
N ILE A 1 -5.48 -13.68 11.63
CA ILE A 1 -5.28 -12.46 12.43
C ILE A 1 -4.86 -11.33 11.52
N SER A 2 -5.56 -10.21 11.63
CA SER A 2 -5.20 -9.03 10.87
C SER A 2 -3.90 -8.44 11.40
N ILE A 3 -2.95 -8.23 10.52
CA ILE A 3 -1.65 -7.69 10.89
C ILE A 3 -1.71 -6.21 11.21
N LYS A 4 -2.76 -5.53 10.82
CA LYS A 4 -2.89 -4.09 11.05
C LYS A 4 -2.87 -3.70 12.52
N GLU A 5 -3.32 -4.59 13.39
CA GLU A 5 -3.32 -4.32 14.83
C GLU A 5 -1.94 -4.42 15.41
N LYS A 6 -1.17 -5.36 14.89
CA LYS A 6 0.20 -5.57 15.32
C LYS A 6 1.16 -4.66 14.57
N GLY A 7 0.91 -4.47 13.28
CA GLY A 7 1.76 -3.64 12.43
C GLY A 7 1.98 -2.23 12.96
N PRO A 8 0.93 -1.48 13.37
CA PRO A 8 1.13 -0.15 13.94
C PRO A 8 1.99 -0.15 15.21
N LYS A 9 1.88 -1.18 16.04
CA LYS A 9 2.72 -1.32 17.24
C LYS A 9 4.14 -1.67 16.87
N ASP A 10 4.31 -2.64 15.99
CA ASP A 10 5.63 -3.07 15.54
C ASP A 10 6.35 -1.94 14.82
N LYS A 11 5.62 -1.15 14.08
CA LYS A 11 6.15 -0.01 13.35
C LYS A 11 6.86 1.00 14.27
N ARG A 12 6.46 1.09 15.53
CA ARG A 12 7.11 1.99 16.49
C ARG A 12 8.48 1.50 16.90
N ASN A 13 8.70 0.20 16.79
CA ASN A 13 9.94 -0.43 17.21
C ASN A 13 10.94 -0.59 16.08
N TYR A 14 10.49 -0.37 14.84
CA TYR A 14 11.36 -0.44 13.67
C TYR A 14 11.88 0.94 13.31
N PRO A 15 13.10 1.01 12.79
CA PRO A 15 13.55 2.25 12.17
C PRO A 15 12.57 2.61 11.07
N ARG A 16 12.04 3.81 11.14
CA ARG A 16 11.12 4.26 10.11
C ARG A 16 11.90 4.54 8.85
N LEU A 17 11.65 3.73 7.83
CA LEU A 17 12.22 3.96 6.52
C LEU A 17 11.41 5.07 5.83
N ASP A 18 12.10 6.14 5.52
CA ASP A 18 11.50 7.23 4.76
C ASP A 18 12.04 7.15 3.34
N VAL A 19 11.20 6.66 2.44
CA VAL A 19 11.56 6.54 1.04
C VAL A 19 11.10 7.74 0.21
N THR A 20 10.57 8.77 0.85
CA THR A 20 10.07 9.96 0.17
C THR A 20 11.13 10.61 -0.72
N LYS A 21 12.34 10.72 -0.21
CA LYS A 21 13.44 11.33 -0.96
C LYS A 21 13.75 10.55 -2.24
N VAL A 22 13.77 9.22 -2.14
CA VAL A 22 14.00 8.36 -3.31
C VAL A 22 12.86 8.50 -4.31
N LEU A 23 11.63 8.55 -3.82
CA LEU A 23 10.46 8.71 -4.68
C LEU A 23 10.44 10.05 -5.38
N LYS A 24 10.92 11.11 -4.75
CA LYS A 24 11.04 12.42 -5.40
C LYS A 24 12.02 12.40 -6.56
N ASP A 25 13.06 11.59 -6.45
CA ASP A 25 14.03 11.44 -7.53
C ASP A 25 13.42 10.67 -8.72
N ILE A 26 12.54 9.70 -8.43
CA ILE A 26 11.88 8.90 -9.47
C ILE A 26 10.69 9.65 -10.07
N PHE A 27 9.92 10.34 -9.22
CA PHE A 27 8.71 11.05 -9.60
C PHE A 27 8.81 12.53 -9.17
N PRO A 28 9.69 13.30 -9.81
CA PRO A 28 9.93 14.70 -9.37
C PRO A 28 8.71 15.59 -9.52
N GLU A 29 7.76 15.22 -10.39
CA GLU A 29 6.53 15.97 -10.61
C GLU A 29 5.48 15.75 -9.52
N TYR A 30 5.66 14.74 -8.67
CA TYR A 30 4.69 14.43 -7.63
C TYR A 30 5.06 15.11 -6.31
N LYS A 31 4.04 15.67 -5.67
CA LYS A 31 4.12 16.09 -4.28
C LYS A 31 3.55 14.96 -3.43
N LEU A 32 4.39 14.33 -2.63
CA LEU A 32 4.04 13.11 -1.91
C LEU A 32 3.93 13.36 -0.41
N GLU A 33 2.93 12.73 0.21
CA GLU A 33 2.76 12.70 1.66
C GLU A 33 2.59 11.27 2.10
N GLN A 34 3.45 10.79 3.00
CA GLN A 34 3.37 9.42 3.49
C GLN A 34 2.11 9.22 4.32
N SER A 35 1.29 8.24 3.94
CA SER A 35 0.04 7.92 4.62
C SER A 35 0.13 6.66 5.47
N GLY A 36 1.06 5.77 5.18
CA GLY A 36 1.21 4.54 5.96
C GLY A 36 2.53 3.83 5.72
N CYS A 37 2.86 2.99 6.69
CA CYS A 37 4.03 2.13 6.63
C CYS A 37 3.72 0.87 7.44
N PHE A 38 3.67 -0.29 6.76
CA PHE A 38 3.26 -1.54 7.39
C PHE A 38 4.23 -2.66 7.07
N TYR A 39 4.44 -3.51 8.05
CA TYR A 39 5.15 -4.76 7.87
C TYR A 39 4.17 -5.92 8.03
N TYR A 40 4.21 -6.85 7.07
CA TYR A 40 3.41 -8.07 7.06
C TYR A 40 4.35 -9.27 7.13
N PRO A 41 4.38 -9.99 8.26
CA PRO A 41 5.12 -11.25 8.31
C PRO A 41 4.38 -12.32 7.49
N LYS A 42 5.03 -13.45 7.31
CA LYS A 42 4.41 -14.60 6.67
C LYS A 42 3.09 -14.96 7.39
N GLY A 43 2.01 -15.07 6.62
CA GLY A 43 0.67 -15.31 7.14
C GLY A 43 -0.08 -14.04 7.53
N GLY A 44 0.54 -12.88 7.39
CA GLY A 44 -0.09 -11.61 7.71
C GLY A 44 -1.06 -11.14 6.65
N PHE A 45 -2.03 -10.33 7.07
CA PHE A 45 -2.99 -9.77 6.14
C PHE A 45 -3.64 -8.52 6.72
N MET A 46 -4.23 -7.74 5.83
CA MET A 46 -5.15 -6.67 6.18
C MET A 46 -6.46 -6.92 5.43
N GLY A 47 -7.55 -7.07 6.16
CA GLY A 47 -8.84 -7.39 5.56
C GLY A 47 -9.40 -6.26 4.69
N TRP A 48 -10.53 -6.54 4.06
CA TRP A 48 -11.21 -5.57 3.20
C TRP A 48 -11.51 -4.29 3.96
N HIS A 49 -11.09 -3.17 3.42
CA HIS A 49 -11.29 -1.86 4.02
C HIS A 49 -11.23 -0.75 2.97
N THR A 50 -11.66 0.42 3.38
CA THR A 50 -11.42 1.67 2.66
C THR A 50 -10.61 2.59 3.56
N ASN A 51 -10.03 3.64 3.00
CA ASN A 51 -9.22 4.59 3.77
C ASN A 51 -9.94 5.93 3.93
N HIS A 52 -11.26 5.91 4.14
CA HIS A 52 -12.08 7.12 4.22
C HIS A 52 -11.83 8.02 3.00
N ASP A 53 -12.13 7.48 1.85
CA ASP A 53 -11.65 8.00 0.59
C ASP A 53 -12.13 9.41 0.30
N THR A 54 -11.18 10.30 0.18
CA THR A 54 -11.36 11.55 -0.55
C THR A 54 -10.83 11.33 -1.95
N GLU A 55 -11.32 12.11 -2.90
CA GLU A 55 -10.85 12.00 -4.28
C GLU A 55 -9.38 12.40 -4.33
N GLU A 56 -8.51 11.42 -4.57
CA GLU A 56 -7.08 11.63 -4.66
C GLU A 56 -6.39 10.47 -5.34
N ASP A 57 -5.16 10.68 -5.74
CA ASP A 57 -4.30 9.61 -6.24
C ASP A 57 -3.43 9.09 -5.11
N ARG A 58 -3.18 7.80 -5.13
CA ARG A 58 -2.35 7.12 -4.15
C ARG A 58 -1.26 6.32 -4.81
N LEU A 59 -0.12 6.27 -4.14
CA LEU A 59 1.05 5.52 -4.57
C LEU A 59 1.40 4.52 -3.48
N TYR A 60 1.50 3.25 -3.85
CA TYR A 60 1.87 2.19 -2.93
C TYR A 60 3.18 1.56 -3.39
N ILE A 61 4.16 1.55 -2.48
CA ILE A 61 5.46 0.93 -2.72
C ILE A 61 5.53 -0.29 -1.84
N THR A 62 5.72 -1.46 -2.45
CA THR A 62 5.77 -2.73 -1.73
C THR A 62 7.12 -3.38 -1.96
N PHE A 63 7.73 -3.87 -0.89
CA PHE A 63 8.87 -4.77 -0.97
C PHE A 63 8.44 -6.15 -0.49
N ALA A 64 8.60 -7.17 -1.32
CA ALA A 64 8.30 -8.56 -0.99
C ALA A 64 9.55 -9.41 -1.07
N GLU A 65 9.76 -10.24 -0.07
CA GLU A 65 10.96 -11.07 0.01
C GLU A 65 10.96 -12.20 -1.03
N GLU A 66 9.78 -12.74 -1.32
CA GLU A 66 9.62 -13.85 -2.26
C GLU A 66 8.64 -13.48 -3.39
N ASP A 67 8.87 -14.10 -4.55
CA ASP A 67 8.07 -13.82 -5.74
C ASP A 67 6.67 -14.42 -5.65
N LYS A 68 5.64 -13.61 -5.93
CA LYS A 68 4.25 -14.05 -6.03
C LYS A 68 3.67 -14.69 -4.76
N GLN A 69 4.26 -14.40 -3.60
CA GLN A 69 3.81 -14.91 -2.31
C GLN A 69 2.99 -13.90 -1.51
N SER A 70 2.73 -12.75 -2.08
CA SER A 70 1.88 -11.72 -1.48
C SER A 70 1.09 -11.03 -2.57
N PHE A 71 0.04 -10.32 -2.15
CA PHE A 71 -0.84 -9.70 -3.12
C PHE A 71 -1.50 -8.44 -2.58
N PHE A 72 -1.91 -7.60 -3.53
CA PHE A 72 -2.82 -6.49 -3.33
C PHE A 72 -4.11 -6.82 -4.09
N ARG A 73 -5.23 -6.84 -3.38
CA ARG A 73 -6.52 -7.22 -3.96
C ARG A 73 -7.49 -6.07 -3.82
N TYR A 74 -8.22 -5.78 -4.89
CA TYR A 74 -9.14 -4.65 -4.87
C TYR A 74 -10.37 -4.92 -5.70
N TYR A 75 -11.39 -4.12 -5.44
CA TYR A 75 -12.68 -4.20 -6.13
C TYR A 75 -12.76 -3.07 -7.14
N LYS A 76 -13.04 -3.42 -8.39
CA LYS A 76 -13.18 -2.46 -9.45
C LYS A 76 -14.25 -2.90 -10.44
N ASP A 77 -15.24 -2.03 -10.69
CA ASP A 77 -16.30 -2.25 -11.69
C ASP A 77 -17.02 -3.59 -11.54
N GLY A 78 -17.34 -3.96 -10.30
CA GLY A 78 -18.02 -5.21 -10.00
C GLY A 78 -17.13 -6.44 -9.96
N ASN A 79 -15.83 -6.28 -10.14
CA ASN A 79 -14.87 -7.39 -10.17
C ASN A 79 -13.83 -7.28 -9.06
N ILE A 80 -13.44 -8.43 -8.53
CA ILE A 80 -12.31 -8.53 -7.60
C ILE A 80 -11.08 -8.82 -8.43
N ILE A 81 -10.09 -7.94 -8.29
CA ILE A 81 -8.81 -8.06 -8.99
C ILE A 81 -7.73 -8.36 -7.97
N THR A 82 -6.97 -9.43 -8.18
CA THR A 82 -5.84 -9.79 -7.35
C THR A 82 -4.56 -9.56 -8.14
N ASP A 83 -3.70 -8.72 -7.59
CA ASP A 83 -2.42 -8.39 -8.20
C ASP A 83 -1.31 -8.86 -7.28
N TYR A 84 -0.56 -9.85 -7.73
CA TYR A 84 0.52 -10.44 -6.93
C TYR A 84 1.77 -9.58 -6.99
N ASP A 85 2.47 -9.52 -5.85
CA ASP A 85 3.73 -8.80 -5.77
C ASP A 85 4.85 -9.63 -6.39
N ASP A 86 5.71 -8.98 -7.15
CA ASP A 86 6.95 -9.57 -7.58
C ASP A 86 7.97 -9.55 -6.44
N LYS A 87 8.94 -10.45 -6.49
CA LYS A 87 10.07 -10.38 -5.58
C LYS A 87 10.76 -9.02 -5.74
N GLY A 88 11.05 -8.38 -4.62
CA GLY A 88 11.61 -7.03 -4.63
C GLY A 88 10.53 -5.97 -4.59
N ILE A 89 10.73 -4.90 -5.33
CA ILE A 89 9.88 -3.72 -5.26
C ILE A 89 8.80 -3.74 -6.33
N THR A 90 7.55 -3.50 -5.90
CA THR A 90 6.41 -3.29 -6.79
C THR A 90 5.83 -1.92 -6.47
N ILE A 91 5.56 -1.13 -7.51
CA ILE A 91 4.96 0.21 -7.37
C ILE A 91 3.58 0.17 -8.01
N ARG A 92 2.57 0.61 -7.25
CA ARG A 92 1.20 0.70 -7.73
C ARG A 92 0.67 2.11 -7.54
N ARG A 93 -0.05 2.59 -8.53
CA ARG A 93 -0.72 3.88 -8.46
C ARG A 93 -2.22 3.68 -8.68
N PHE A 94 -3.02 4.27 -7.80
CA PHE A 94 -4.47 4.23 -7.91
C PHE A 94 -5.06 5.62 -7.82
N SER A 95 -6.09 5.85 -8.64
CA SER A 95 -6.96 7.01 -8.49
C SER A 95 -8.15 6.59 -7.65
N VAL A 96 -8.33 7.24 -6.51
CA VAL A 96 -9.36 6.89 -5.53
C VAL A 96 -10.51 7.88 -5.65
N ALA A 97 -11.74 7.35 -5.81
CA ALA A 97 -12.93 8.19 -5.88
C ALA A 97 -13.29 8.77 -4.52
N GLY A 98 -13.88 9.94 -4.52
CA GLY A 98 -14.28 10.63 -3.29
C GLY A 98 -15.63 10.22 -2.72
N GLY A 99 -16.27 9.20 -3.27
CA GLY A 99 -17.57 8.73 -2.84
C GLY A 99 -17.86 7.34 -3.36
N PRO A 100 -19.09 6.79 -3.15
CA PRO A 100 -19.44 5.47 -3.66
C PRO A 100 -19.32 5.37 -5.19
N PRO A 101 -18.79 4.25 -5.73
CA PRO A 101 -18.21 3.16 -4.97
C PRO A 101 -16.85 3.51 -4.40
N PHE A 102 -16.66 3.15 -3.13
CA PHE A 102 -15.35 3.35 -2.48
C PHE A 102 -14.34 2.34 -2.97
N PHE A 103 -13.07 2.68 -2.80
CA PHE A 103 -11.98 1.79 -3.17
C PHE A 103 -11.74 0.74 -2.09
N TRP A 104 -12.46 -0.37 -2.18
CA TRP A 104 -12.28 -1.51 -1.30
C TRP A 104 -11.05 -2.29 -1.70
N HIS A 105 -10.19 -2.56 -0.73
CA HIS A 105 -8.96 -3.32 -0.97
C HIS A 105 -8.54 -4.11 0.25
N CYS A 106 -7.70 -5.11 0.02
CA CYS A 106 -7.12 -5.93 1.06
C CYS A 106 -5.74 -6.43 0.64
N VAL A 107 -4.99 -6.92 1.60
CA VAL A 107 -3.63 -7.40 1.41
C VAL A 107 -3.47 -8.74 2.10
N GLY A 108 -2.76 -9.66 1.47
CA GLY A 108 -2.37 -10.93 2.09
C GLY A 108 -0.93 -11.25 1.78
N SER A 109 -0.26 -11.96 2.69
CA SER A 109 1.14 -12.28 2.51
C SER A 109 1.51 -13.64 3.10
N ASN A 110 2.23 -14.43 2.31
CA ASN A 110 2.91 -15.65 2.74
C ASN A 110 4.42 -15.48 2.79
N THR A 111 4.88 -14.25 2.81
CA THR A 111 6.29 -13.88 2.85
C THR A 111 6.43 -12.61 3.68
N ASN A 112 7.65 -12.21 3.98
CA ASN A 112 7.86 -10.91 4.60
C ASN A 112 7.61 -9.82 3.56
N ARG A 113 6.73 -8.89 3.90
CA ARG A 113 6.27 -7.85 3.01
C ARG A 113 6.25 -6.50 3.74
N PHE A 114 6.85 -5.51 3.13
CA PHE A 114 6.82 -4.13 3.62
C PHE A 114 6.00 -3.29 2.65
N SER A 115 5.16 -2.42 3.18
CA SER A 115 4.32 -1.55 2.36
C SER A 115 4.44 -0.11 2.82
N PHE A 116 4.67 0.78 1.86
CA PHE A 116 4.72 2.22 2.09
C PHE A 116 3.63 2.86 1.24
N GLY A 117 2.71 3.55 1.91
CA GLY A 117 1.62 4.25 1.24
C GLY A 117 1.88 5.74 1.19
N TYR A 118 1.56 6.35 0.05
CA TYR A 118 1.70 7.79 -0.17
C TYR A 118 0.44 8.34 -0.81
N ARG A 119 0.07 9.53 -0.38
CA ARG A 119 -0.90 10.35 -1.09
C ARG A 119 -0.14 11.20 -2.10
N ILE A 120 -0.67 11.27 -3.31
CA ILE A 120 -0.15 12.18 -4.32
C ILE A 120 -0.95 13.46 -4.20
N LEU A 121 -0.33 14.50 -3.66
CA LEU A 121 -0.98 15.78 -3.50
C LEU A 121 -0.99 16.51 -4.83
N GLN A 122 -1.98 17.36 -5.01
CA GLN A 122 -2.10 18.09 -6.25
C GLN A 122 -0.86 18.97 -6.46
N THR A 123 -0.22 18.79 -7.61
CA THR A 123 0.82 19.69 -8.06
C THR A 123 0.16 20.75 -8.92
N SER A 124 0.25 21.96 -8.48
CA SER A 124 -0.27 23.07 -9.27
C SER A 124 0.65 23.40 -10.43
#